data_de04a5265133fccc57cd4fbb97ae6f31
#
_entry.id   de04a5265133fccc57cd4fbb97ae6f31
#
_cell.length_a   1.000
_cell.length_b   1.000
_cell.length_c   1.000
_cell.angle_alpha   90.00
_cell.angle_beta   90.00
_cell.angle_gamma   90.00
#
_symmetry.space_group_name_H-M   'P 1'
#
loop_
_entity.id
_entity.type
_entity.pdbx_description
1 polymer ?
#
loop_
_entity_poly.entity_id
_entity_poly.type
_entity_poly.pdbx_seq_one_letter_code
_entity_poly.pdbx_strand_id
1 'polypeptide(L)'
;FIPLFDCNTYVYVWKKNPIASKSSVSLQELEKYPCLTFDQGKTNSFYFAEEVLSTYEYKRLIRANDRATLLNLMVGLNAYTLCCGIICEGLNGEDYCAVKLKSNEHMTIGYLKRKGVALSPLGQKYLEEIRKYKAMGMDIRGVEDIKADQKQS
;
A
#
# COMPACT_ATOMS: atom_id res chain seq x y z
N PHE A 1 -9.25 -7.41 15.36
CA PHE A 1 -8.38 -6.43 14.74
C PHE A 1 -8.12 -5.26 15.69
N ILE A 2 -6.86 -4.84 15.78
CA ILE A 2 -6.44 -3.70 16.61
C ILE A 2 -5.70 -2.72 15.69
N PRO A 3 -6.25 -1.53 15.42
CA PRO A 3 -5.64 -0.56 14.53
C PRO A 3 -4.37 0.05 15.16
N LEU A 4 -3.40 0.38 14.32
CA LEU A 4 -2.17 1.06 14.70
C LEU A 4 -2.09 2.48 14.11
N PHE A 5 -2.37 2.62 12.81
CA PHE A 5 -2.37 3.91 12.12
C PHE A 5 -3.09 3.81 10.78
N ASP A 6 -3.53 4.97 10.28
CA ASP A 6 -4.15 5.10 8.97
C ASP A 6 -3.15 5.62 7.95
N CYS A 7 -3.28 5.16 6.71
CA CYS A 7 -2.47 5.57 5.57
C CYS A 7 -3.38 6.03 4.42
N ASN A 8 -2.94 7.05 3.70
CA ASN A 8 -3.53 7.36 2.40
C ASN A 8 -3.22 6.25 1.38
N THR A 9 -4.03 6.17 0.35
CA THR A 9 -3.80 5.23 -0.75
C THR A 9 -2.83 5.83 -1.75
N TYR A 10 -1.86 5.02 -2.15
CA TYR A 10 -0.85 5.34 -3.16
C TYR A 10 -0.86 4.32 -4.28
N VAL A 11 -0.36 4.75 -5.42
CA VAL A 11 -0.14 3.93 -6.62
C VAL A 11 1.34 3.59 -6.69
N TYR A 12 1.67 2.32 -6.57
CA TYR A 12 3.04 1.81 -6.66
C TYR A 12 3.35 1.47 -8.11
N VAL A 13 4.40 2.05 -8.64
CA VAL A 13 4.81 1.94 -10.03
C VAL A 13 6.32 1.89 -10.20
N TRP A 14 6.76 1.38 -11.34
CA TRP A 14 8.14 1.53 -11.79
C TRP A 14 8.45 3.01 -12.11
N LYS A 15 9.62 3.50 -11.71
CA LYS A 15 10.03 4.92 -11.88
C LYS A 15 10.02 5.43 -13.33
N LYS A 16 10.12 4.53 -14.32
CA LYS A 16 10.00 4.92 -15.74
C LYS A 16 8.56 4.87 -16.28
N ASN A 17 7.59 4.46 -15.46
CA ASN A 17 6.17 4.60 -15.82
C ASN A 17 5.82 6.10 -15.92
N PRO A 18 5.06 6.54 -16.94
CA PRO A 18 4.64 7.95 -17.06
C PRO A 18 3.92 8.53 -15.83
N ILE A 19 3.30 7.67 -15.01
CA ILE A 19 2.65 8.09 -13.76
C ILE A 19 3.68 8.54 -12.72
N ALA A 20 4.87 7.97 -12.71
CA ALA A 20 5.90 8.22 -11.70
C ALA A 20 6.35 9.69 -11.58
N SER A 21 6.19 10.47 -12.65
CA SER A 21 6.52 11.90 -12.67
C SER A 21 5.42 12.79 -12.09
N LYS A 22 4.23 12.24 -11.78
CA LYS A 22 3.09 13.00 -11.27
C LYS A 22 3.13 13.14 -9.75
N SER A 23 2.65 14.24 -9.21
CA SER A 23 2.44 14.42 -7.78
C SER A 23 1.25 13.60 -7.26
N SER A 24 0.23 13.42 -8.10
CA SER A 24 -0.96 12.61 -7.79
C SER A 24 -1.64 12.11 -9.06
N VAL A 25 -2.44 11.05 -8.95
CA VAL A 25 -3.15 10.43 -10.07
C VAL A 25 -4.57 10.03 -9.64
N SER A 26 -5.53 10.09 -10.57
CA SER A 26 -6.91 9.63 -10.35
C SER A 26 -7.10 8.19 -10.85
N LEU A 27 -8.17 7.51 -10.38
CA LEU A 27 -8.53 6.17 -10.87
C LEU A 27 -8.80 6.18 -12.38
N GLN A 28 -9.41 7.24 -12.91
CA GLN A 28 -9.68 7.38 -14.34
C GLN A 28 -8.40 7.43 -15.16
N GLU A 29 -7.35 8.09 -14.69
CA GLU A 29 -6.05 8.11 -15.36
C GLU A 29 -5.37 6.73 -15.34
N LEU A 30 -5.64 5.93 -14.30
CA LEU A 30 -5.11 4.57 -14.14
C LEU A 30 -5.75 3.55 -15.08
N GLU A 31 -6.93 3.79 -15.61
CA GLU A 31 -7.62 2.88 -16.54
C GLU A 31 -6.80 2.50 -17.78
N LYS A 32 -5.82 3.30 -18.14
CA LYS A 32 -4.89 3.06 -19.25
C LYS A 32 -3.88 1.94 -18.97
N TYR A 33 -3.67 1.61 -17.69
CA TYR A 33 -2.65 0.69 -17.21
C TYR A 33 -3.28 -0.52 -16.55
N PRO A 34 -2.66 -1.71 -16.65
CA PRO A 34 -3.12 -2.88 -15.90
C PRO A 34 -2.93 -2.66 -14.39
N CYS A 35 -3.95 -2.99 -13.62
CA CYS A 35 -3.84 -3.12 -12.17
C CYS A 35 -3.32 -4.51 -11.81
N LEU A 36 -2.33 -4.58 -10.95
CA LEU A 36 -1.78 -5.82 -10.43
C LEU A 36 -2.26 -6.02 -9.00
N THR A 37 -2.78 -7.19 -8.69
CA THR A 37 -3.20 -7.56 -7.34
C THR A 37 -2.67 -8.94 -6.98
N PHE A 38 -2.58 -9.22 -5.66
CA PHE A 38 -2.28 -10.56 -5.20
C PHE A 38 -3.51 -11.46 -5.32
N ASP A 39 -3.30 -12.71 -5.75
CA ASP A 39 -4.33 -13.73 -5.67
C ASP A 39 -4.50 -14.18 -4.22
N GLN A 40 -5.61 -13.80 -3.64
CA GLN A 40 -5.94 -14.13 -2.24
C GLN A 40 -6.69 -15.46 -2.10
N GLY A 41 -6.82 -16.22 -3.20
CA GLY A 41 -7.54 -17.49 -3.21
C GLY A 41 -9.07 -17.33 -3.17
N LYS A 42 -9.77 -18.48 -3.27
CA LYS A 42 -11.23 -18.52 -3.42
C LYS A 42 -12.02 -18.33 -2.12
N THR A 43 -11.35 -18.37 -0.97
CA THR A 43 -11.99 -18.40 0.36
C THR A 43 -11.91 -17.06 1.11
N ASN A 44 -11.29 -16.06 0.54
CA ASN A 44 -11.17 -14.75 1.17
C ASN A 44 -12.45 -13.94 1.00
N SER A 45 -12.92 -13.41 2.13
CA SER A 45 -13.99 -12.42 2.15
C SER A 45 -13.47 -11.07 1.66
N PHE A 46 -14.27 -10.32 0.91
CA PHE A 46 -13.99 -8.93 0.54
C PHE A 46 -13.64 -8.03 1.74
N TYR A 47 -14.19 -8.35 2.90
CA TYR A 47 -13.94 -7.60 4.15
C TYR A 47 -12.55 -7.82 4.75
N PHE A 48 -11.82 -8.84 4.30
CA PHE A 48 -10.46 -9.16 4.73
C PHE A 48 -9.45 -9.02 3.60
N ALA A 49 -9.83 -8.36 2.51
CA ALA A 49 -8.90 -8.05 1.44
C ALA A 49 -7.82 -7.10 1.98
N GLU A 50 -6.56 -7.46 1.80
CA GLU A 50 -5.41 -6.61 2.17
C GLU A 50 -5.31 -5.37 1.28
N GLU A 51 -6.00 -5.39 0.15
CA GLU A 51 -5.91 -4.35 -0.87
C GLU A 51 -7.05 -3.36 -0.77
N VAL A 52 -6.70 -2.09 -0.87
CA VAL A 52 -7.64 -0.98 -0.99
C VAL A 52 -8.38 -1.09 -2.32
N LEU A 53 -9.64 -0.67 -2.34
CA LEU A 53 -10.47 -0.69 -3.55
C LEU A 53 -10.63 -2.10 -4.16
N SER A 54 -10.62 -3.14 -3.32
CA SER A 54 -10.80 -4.53 -3.75
C SER A 54 -12.15 -4.78 -4.44
N THR A 55 -13.15 -3.92 -4.18
CA THR A 55 -14.49 -3.96 -4.81
C THR A 55 -14.59 -3.09 -6.07
N TYR A 56 -13.53 -2.36 -6.43
CA TYR A 56 -13.53 -1.54 -7.64
C TYR A 56 -13.43 -2.43 -8.88
N GLU A 57 -14.23 -2.14 -9.90
CA GLU A 57 -14.18 -2.83 -11.19
C GLU A 57 -13.05 -2.28 -12.06
N TYR A 58 -11.92 -2.96 -12.03
CA TYR A 58 -10.77 -2.61 -12.87
C TYR A 58 -10.99 -3.07 -14.31
N LYS A 59 -10.80 -2.19 -15.29
CA LYS A 59 -10.88 -2.53 -16.72
C LYS A 59 -9.83 -3.57 -17.14
N ARG A 60 -8.67 -3.55 -16.48
CA ARG A 60 -7.55 -4.46 -16.72
C ARG A 60 -6.99 -4.89 -15.39
N LEU A 61 -7.29 -6.12 -14.98
CA LEU A 61 -6.82 -6.71 -13.73
C LEU A 61 -5.98 -7.95 -14.01
N ILE A 62 -4.80 -8.00 -13.41
CA ILE A 62 -3.92 -9.18 -13.45
C ILE A 62 -3.65 -9.59 -12.00
N ARG A 63 -3.83 -10.86 -11.71
CA ARG A 63 -3.55 -11.45 -10.41
C ARG A 63 -2.26 -12.25 -10.47
N ALA A 64 -1.40 -12.07 -9.47
CA ALA A 64 -0.14 -12.79 -9.32
C ALA A 64 -0.06 -13.41 -7.91
N ASN A 65 0.62 -14.55 -7.81
CA ASN A 65 0.73 -15.30 -6.54
C ASN A 65 1.97 -14.91 -5.74
N ASP A 66 2.90 -14.23 -6.37
CA ASP A 66 4.16 -13.86 -5.75
C ASP A 66 4.62 -12.46 -6.15
N ARG A 67 5.46 -11.88 -5.29
CA ARG A 67 5.95 -10.52 -5.45
C ARG A 67 6.89 -10.35 -6.65
N ALA A 68 7.75 -11.32 -6.91
CA ALA A 68 8.73 -11.19 -7.99
C ALA A 68 8.04 -11.13 -9.36
N THR A 69 7.06 -12.00 -9.58
CA THR A 69 6.21 -11.97 -10.77
C THR A 69 5.47 -10.63 -10.89
N LEU A 70 4.89 -10.14 -9.78
CA LEU A 70 4.18 -8.86 -9.77
C LEU A 70 5.11 -7.70 -10.17
N LEU A 71 6.33 -7.62 -9.63
CA LEU A 71 7.30 -6.60 -9.96
C LEU A 71 7.76 -6.68 -11.44
N ASN A 72 7.98 -7.89 -11.96
CA ASN A 72 8.34 -8.09 -13.37
C ASN A 72 7.20 -7.65 -14.31
N LEU A 73 5.95 -7.98 -13.99
CA LEU A 73 4.79 -7.53 -14.74
C LEU A 73 4.62 -6.01 -14.67
N MET A 74 4.91 -5.40 -13.52
CA MET A 74 4.87 -3.96 -13.35
C MET A 74 5.81 -3.24 -14.33
N VAL A 75 7.03 -3.74 -14.48
CA VAL A 75 8.00 -3.22 -15.46
C VAL A 75 7.58 -3.52 -16.89
N GLY A 76 7.27 -4.80 -17.19
CA GLY A 76 7.03 -5.26 -18.56
C GLY A 76 5.75 -4.71 -19.20
N LEU A 77 4.75 -4.38 -18.40
CA LEU A 77 3.42 -3.93 -18.85
C LEU A 77 3.13 -2.46 -18.51
N ASN A 78 4.08 -1.73 -17.91
CA ASN A 78 3.81 -0.42 -17.31
C ASN A 78 2.62 -0.46 -16.33
N ALA A 79 2.49 -1.57 -15.60
CA ALA A 79 1.38 -1.80 -14.70
C ALA A 79 1.57 -1.07 -13.36
N TYR A 80 0.55 -1.10 -12.52
CA TYR A 80 0.57 -0.53 -11.19
C TYR A 80 -0.08 -1.46 -10.17
N THR A 81 0.21 -1.24 -8.89
CA THR A 81 -0.57 -1.79 -7.77
C THR A 81 -0.88 -0.69 -6.76
N LEU A 82 -1.88 -0.91 -5.90
CA LEU A 82 -2.20 0.02 -4.82
C LEU A 82 -1.44 -0.36 -3.55
N CYS A 83 -1.03 0.64 -2.77
CA CYS A 83 -0.28 0.43 -1.54
C CYS A 83 -0.54 1.55 -0.53
N CYS A 84 -0.03 1.38 0.69
CA CYS A 84 -0.08 2.40 1.74
C CYS A 84 0.96 3.51 1.60
N GLY A 85 1.77 3.51 0.55
CA GLY A 85 2.86 4.48 0.34
C GLY A 85 4.13 4.19 1.14
N ILE A 86 4.09 3.24 2.07
CA ILE A 86 5.27 2.84 2.84
C ILE A 86 6.11 1.88 1.99
N ILE A 87 7.23 2.38 1.47
CA ILE A 87 8.14 1.61 0.62
C ILE A 87 9.49 1.50 1.32
N CYS A 88 9.94 0.27 1.56
CA CYS A 88 11.29 0.02 2.03
C CYS A 88 12.20 -0.19 0.82
N GLU A 89 13.05 0.78 0.49
CA GLU A 89 13.99 0.71 -0.64
C GLU A 89 14.95 -0.48 -0.51
N GLY A 90 15.41 -0.78 0.69
CA GLY A 90 16.27 -1.94 0.96
C GLY A 90 15.67 -3.30 0.59
N LEU A 91 14.31 -3.40 0.53
CA LEU A 91 13.59 -4.62 0.15
C LEU A 91 13.07 -4.58 -1.29
N ASN A 92 12.81 -3.40 -1.84
CA ASN A 92 12.15 -3.25 -3.13
C ASN A 92 13.09 -2.79 -4.24
N GLY A 93 14.28 -2.34 -3.87
CA GLY A 93 15.19 -1.64 -4.77
C GLY A 93 14.77 -0.20 -5.05
N GLU A 94 15.63 0.52 -5.73
CA GLU A 94 15.45 1.95 -6.02
C GLU A 94 14.60 2.23 -7.26
N ASP A 95 14.19 1.19 -8.00
CA ASP A 95 13.53 1.34 -9.31
C ASP A 95 12.04 1.65 -9.23
N TYR A 96 11.47 1.69 -8.05
CA TYR A 96 10.03 1.88 -7.83
C TYR A 96 9.73 3.12 -7.00
N CYS A 97 8.52 3.64 -7.16
CA CYS A 97 8.04 4.75 -6.35
C CYS A 97 6.53 4.67 -6.11
N ALA A 98 6.06 5.43 -5.11
CA ALA A 98 4.64 5.60 -4.83
C ALA A 98 4.19 7.00 -5.26
N VAL A 99 3.05 7.07 -5.94
CA VAL A 99 2.38 8.30 -6.36
C VAL A 99 1.04 8.39 -5.65
N LYS A 100 0.69 9.54 -5.09
CA LYS A 100 -0.57 9.71 -4.35
C LYS A 100 -1.78 9.42 -5.22
N LEU A 101 -2.71 8.59 -4.75
CA LEU A 101 -4.01 8.42 -5.38
C LEU A 101 -4.96 9.53 -4.92
N LYS A 102 -5.64 10.18 -5.87
CA LYS A 102 -6.75 11.11 -5.57
C LYS A 102 -7.98 10.29 -5.19
N SER A 103 -8.05 9.87 -3.94
CA SER A 103 -9.14 9.08 -3.38
C SER A 103 -9.34 9.47 -1.92
N ASN A 104 -10.57 9.34 -1.44
CA ASN A 104 -10.90 9.47 -0.02
C ASN A 104 -10.75 8.13 0.73
N GLU A 105 -10.32 7.08 0.04
CA GLU A 105 -10.09 5.76 0.64
C GLU A 105 -8.80 5.76 1.46
N HIS A 106 -8.89 5.23 2.66
CA HIS A 106 -7.78 5.07 3.58
C HIS A 106 -7.54 3.60 3.88
N MET A 107 -6.28 3.26 4.11
CA MET A 107 -5.88 1.96 4.62
C MET A 107 -5.62 2.07 6.12
N THR A 108 -6.26 1.24 6.93
CA THR A 108 -5.92 1.11 8.34
C THR A 108 -4.97 -0.07 8.52
N ILE A 109 -3.74 0.23 8.92
CA ILE A 109 -2.74 -0.78 9.27
C ILE A 109 -2.92 -1.14 10.75
N GLY A 110 -2.96 -2.43 11.03
CA GLY A 110 -3.13 -2.95 12.37
C GLY A 110 -2.68 -4.40 12.49
N TYR A 111 -3.04 -5.04 13.59
CA TYR A 111 -2.74 -6.45 13.80
C TYR A 111 -3.97 -7.22 14.28
N LEU A 112 -3.96 -8.51 13.99
CA LEU A 112 -4.96 -9.46 14.46
C LEU A 112 -4.41 -10.24 15.63
N LYS A 113 -5.20 -10.39 16.69
CA LYS A 113 -4.91 -11.31 17.78
C LYS A 113 -6.16 -12.11 18.17
N ARG A 114 -5.96 -13.31 18.71
CA ARG A 114 -7.05 -14.10 19.29
C ARG A 114 -7.61 -13.37 20.51
N LYS A 115 -8.95 -13.30 20.61
CA LYS A 115 -9.66 -12.69 21.75
C LYS A 115 -9.27 -13.44 23.04
N GLY A 116 -8.99 -12.70 24.11
CA GLY A 116 -8.61 -13.26 25.41
C GLY A 116 -7.17 -13.74 25.53
N VAL A 117 -6.36 -13.72 24.46
CA VAL A 117 -4.96 -14.14 24.49
C VAL A 117 -4.06 -12.91 24.59
N ALA A 118 -3.17 -12.89 25.58
CA ALA A 118 -2.15 -11.85 25.70
C ALA A 118 -1.08 -12.03 24.61
N LEU A 119 -0.49 -10.92 24.17
CA LEU A 119 0.68 -10.97 23.30
C LEU A 119 1.90 -11.51 24.05
N SER A 120 2.71 -12.29 23.35
CA SER A 120 4.01 -12.71 23.89
C SER A 120 4.91 -11.48 24.09
N PRO A 121 5.96 -11.57 24.95
CA PRO A 121 6.92 -10.48 25.12
C PRO A 121 7.58 -10.04 23.78
N LEU A 122 7.87 -11.00 22.89
CA LEU A 122 8.40 -10.72 21.56
C LEU A 122 7.37 -9.99 20.69
N GLY A 123 6.08 -10.39 20.73
CA GLY A 123 5.01 -9.73 20.02
C GLY A 123 4.80 -8.29 20.50
N GLN A 124 4.91 -8.04 21.80
CA GLN A 124 4.84 -6.69 22.37
C GLN A 124 5.99 -5.83 21.86
N LYS A 125 7.21 -6.33 21.93
CA LYS A 125 8.40 -5.63 21.43
C LYS A 125 8.31 -5.32 19.93
N TYR A 126 7.80 -6.26 19.13
CA TYR A 126 7.58 -6.05 17.69
C TYR A 126 6.59 -4.90 17.43
N LEU A 127 5.48 -4.84 18.18
CA LEU A 127 4.51 -3.74 18.04
C LEU A 127 5.08 -2.40 18.51
N GLU A 128 5.93 -2.39 19.52
CA GLU A 128 6.64 -1.17 19.95
C GLU A 128 7.55 -0.65 18.82
N GLU A 129 8.26 -1.54 18.14
CA GLU A 129 9.08 -1.15 16.99
C GLU A 129 8.22 -0.61 15.83
N ILE A 130 7.12 -1.29 15.48
CA ILE A 130 6.20 -0.79 14.43
C ILE A 130 5.67 0.61 14.76
N ARG A 131 5.31 0.87 16.02
CA ARG A 131 4.83 2.19 16.44
C ARG A 131 5.87 3.30 16.28
N LYS A 132 7.16 2.98 16.38
CA LYS A 132 8.24 3.95 16.15
C LYS A 132 8.26 4.44 14.71
N TYR A 133 7.90 3.61 13.73
CA TYR A 133 7.81 4.03 12.33
C TYR A 133 6.79 5.15 12.12
N LYS A 134 5.67 5.14 12.85
CA LYS A 134 4.72 6.26 12.86
C LYS A 134 5.35 7.56 13.37
N ALA A 135 6.18 7.47 14.42
CA ALA A 135 6.81 8.64 15.07
C ALA A 135 8.02 9.18 14.30
N MET A 136 8.74 8.33 13.56
CA MET A 136 9.96 8.71 12.85
C MET A 136 9.72 9.53 11.59
N GLY A 137 8.46 9.65 11.13
CA GLY A 137 8.16 10.34 9.88
C GLY A 137 9.11 9.85 8.81
N MET A 138 9.05 8.54 8.48
CA MET A 138 9.94 7.97 7.48
C MET A 138 9.92 8.87 6.24
N ASP A 139 11.10 9.15 5.72
CA ASP A 139 11.31 9.95 4.51
C ASP A 139 10.87 9.13 3.29
N ILE A 140 9.55 8.91 3.24
CA ILE A 140 8.86 8.20 2.17
C ILE A 140 8.20 9.29 1.36
N ARG A 141 8.45 9.34 0.07
CA ARG A 141 7.70 10.20 -0.84
C ARG A 141 6.21 9.94 -0.60
N GLY A 142 5.50 10.92 -0.03
CA GLY A 142 4.11 10.79 0.40
C GLY A 142 3.86 11.03 1.89
N VAL A 143 4.87 11.01 2.76
CA VAL A 143 4.72 11.33 4.21
C VAL A 143 4.65 12.83 4.47
N GLU A 144 5.05 13.67 3.54
CA GLU A 144 4.91 15.14 3.66
C GLU A 144 3.45 15.55 3.82
N ASP A 145 2.51 14.82 3.21
CA ASP A 145 1.09 15.09 3.33
C ASP A 145 0.53 14.75 4.73
N ILE A 146 1.03 13.69 5.37
CA ILE A 146 0.61 13.30 6.72
C ILE A 146 1.05 14.35 7.75
N LYS A 147 2.22 14.97 7.55
CA LYS A 147 2.69 16.07 8.42
C LYS A 147 1.91 17.38 8.23
N ALA A 148 1.33 17.60 7.07
CA ALA A 148 0.51 18.77 6.79
C ALA A 148 -0.86 18.69 7.50
N ASP A 149 -1.52 17.54 7.49
CA ASP A 149 -2.81 17.32 8.12
C ASP A 149 -2.73 17.39 9.66
N GLN A 150 -1.61 16.96 10.26
CA GLN A 150 -1.40 17.05 11.70
C GLN A 150 -1.07 18.46 12.21
N LYS A 151 -0.74 19.41 11.33
CA LYS A 151 -0.54 20.82 11.68
C LYS A 151 -1.81 21.66 11.58
N GLN A 152 -2.89 21.13 11.03
CA GLN A 152 -4.18 21.81 10.91
C GLN A 152 -5.24 21.31 11.91
N SER A 153 -4.90 20.35 12.77
CA SER A 153 -5.69 19.89 13.92
C SER A 153 -5.08 20.38 15.23
#